data_af103c000fab763b09f3e8a98e467628
#
_entry.id   af103c000fab763b09f3e8a98e467628
#
_cell.length_a   1.000
_cell.length_b   1.000
_cell.length_c   1.000
_cell.angle_alpha   90.00
_cell.angle_beta   90.00
_cell.angle_gamma   90.00
#
_symmetry.space_group_name_H-M   'P 1'
#
loop_
_entity.id
_entity.type
_entity.pdbx_description
1 polymer ?
#
loop_
_entity_poly.entity_id
_entity_poly.type
_entity_poly.pdbx_seq_one_letter_code
_entity_poly.pdbx_strand_id
1 'polypeptide(L)'
;IVGSVVFPSRLAPTLIERTDAWFRDAAFYASETLSGHIAGATISASRQRLAATVNGLEFLLSQLTYDHTRPDIVRRARALQGRMQIFLPLISSMADPLIELVRQRGAHTPELETLLADVAKWIKAPALEAKHADEPDHEAEALRARVDAMRPSAQALASWDGALLSNALWRLGQVIDVWRDIRCLRAAIVHETVLWRPHFRHWRLGGTERYFDYGMMLFSTASAVGAVIVACGLWIASGWNDGAAAVTLAAVSCCFFAALDDPAPSVFKFFLATCASVVLAGLYVFVVLPHVHDFAMLVVIFSGPFLIIGTLIPSPQFTLVTLLTAVNTATFISIQSAYEADFFVFINSNLAGVAGLLFAFIWTRITRPFGAELAAGRLTRSAWADVVVSASTAAIEDQRNLYSRMLDRLMQLLPRHAASDSNRHPAIESFRDFRVALNALDLRRTRRKLTYDLQGSIDDVLAGVRQYFEQCIARRERQPVPAALIETIDAAVAQVTTRNIAQTQGGAQPGQAEPGAAPAPVTPHGERWLRETLHALVGMRLSLFPPHPAPGSHAPPQPETAA
;
A
#
# COMPACT_ATOMS: atom_id res chain seq x y z
N ILE A 1 -19.98 -25.24 1.72
CA ILE A 1 -20.95 -25.44 2.82
C ILE A 1 -20.38 -26.38 3.90
N VAL A 2 -19.91 -27.60 3.56
CA VAL A 2 -19.34 -28.54 4.56
C VAL A 2 -18.12 -27.93 5.25
N GLY A 3 -17.20 -27.32 4.51
CA GLY A 3 -16.01 -26.68 5.08
C GLY A 3 -16.35 -25.52 6.02
N SER A 4 -17.36 -24.73 5.72
CA SER A 4 -17.78 -23.61 6.58
C SER A 4 -18.58 -24.03 7.82
N VAL A 5 -19.20 -25.23 7.79
CA VAL A 5 -19.97 -25.77 8.92
C VAL A 5 -19.08 -26.61 9.84
N VAL A 6 -18.20 -27.45 9.28
CA VAL A 6 -17.33 -28.37 10.04
C VAL A 6 -16.05 -27.65 10.54
N PHE A 7 -15.51 -26.74 9.73
CA PHE A 7 -14.34 -25.92 10.07
C PHE A 7 -14.71 -24.44 9.86
N PRO A 8 -15.49 -23.83 10.76
CA PRO A 8 -15.80 -22.42 10.64
C PRO A 8 -14.49 -21.64 10.73
N SER A 9 -13.95 -21.23 9.60
CA SER A 9 -12.84 -20.29 9.54
C SER A 9 -13.35 -18.95 10.05
N ARG A 10 -13.21 -18.70 11.34
CA ARG A 10 -13.53 -17.40 11.91
C ARG A 10 -12.55 -16.40 11.30
N LEU A 11 -13.06 -15.39 10.60
CA LEU A 11 -12.24 -14.38 9.93
C LEU A 11 -11.45 -13.53 10.94
N ALA A 12 -11.96 -13.39 12.16
CA ALA A 12 -11.27 -12.64 13.22
C ALA A 12 -9.87 -13.19 13.60
N PRO A 13 -9.65 -14.49 13.81
CA PRO A 13 -8.31 -15.04 14.03
C PRO A 13 -7.35 -14.80 12.85
N THR A 14 -7.83 -14.97 11.62
CA THR A 14 -7.01 -14.71 10.41
C THR A 14 -6.64 -13.23 10.30
N LEU A 15 -7.56 -12.32 10.66
CA LEU A 15 -7.27 -10.89 10.72
C LEU A 15 -6.17 -10.60 11.74
N ILE A 16 -6.24 -11.20 12.93
CA ILE A 16 -5.25 -11.01 14.00
C ILE A 16 -3.89 -11.55 13.56
N GLU A 17 -3.81 -12.76 13.01
CA GLU A 17 -2.57 -13.37 12.53
C GLU A 17 -1.88 -12.49 11.46
N ARG A 18 -2.63 -12.01 10.47
CA ARG A 18 -2.10 -11.10 9.45
C ARG A 18 -1.66 -9.77 10.03
N THR A 19 -2.41 -9.24 11.00
CA THR A 19 -2.03 -8.02 11.70
C THR A 19 -0.74 -8.22 12.47
N ASP A 20 -0.55 -9.36 13.15
CA ASP A 20 0.67 -9.68 13.90
C ASP A 20 1.89 -9.86 13.00
N ALA A 21 1.71 -10.45 11.81
CA ALA A 21 2.75 -10.50 10.80
C ALA A 21 3.15 -9.09 10.34
N TRP A 22 2.15 -8.22 10.08
CA TRP A 22 2.39 -6.83 9.74
C TRP A 22 3.12 -6.08 10.86
N PHE A 23 2.77 -6.30 12.13
CA PHE A 23 3.45 -5.67 13.28
C PHE A 23 4.95 -5.97 13.29
N ARG A 24 5.33 -7.23 13.05
CA ARG A 24 6.75 -7.63 13.01
C ARG A 24 7.51 -6.93 11.89
N ASP A 25 6.95 -6.92 10.67
CA ASP A 25 7.56 -6.25 9.53
C ASP A 25 7.61 -4.73 9.71
N ALA A 26 6.57 -4.12 10.29
CA ALA A 26 6.49 -2.69 10.56
C ALA A 26 7.49 -2.25 11.64
N ALA A 27 7.63 -3.03 12.71
CA ALA A 27 8.62 -2.78 13.77
C ALA A 27 10.05 -2.88 13.23
N PHE A 28 10.34 -3.89 12.40
CA PHE A 28 11.62 -4.01 11.73
C PHE A 28 11.91 -2.80 10.83
N TYR A 29 10.97 -2.48 9.93
CA TYR A 29 11.13 -1.35 9.00
C TYR A 29 11.30 -0.01 9.73
N ALA A 30 10.51 0.24 10.77
CA ALA A 30 10.60 1.46 11.56
C ALA A 30 11.95 1.57 12.30
N SER A 31 12.41 0.48 12.91
CA SER A 31 13.69 0.49 13.64
C SER A 31 14.87 0.73 12.71
N GLU A 32 14.90 0.10 11.53
CA GLU A 32 15.96 0.33 10.55
C GLU A 32 15.95 1.78 10.04
N THR A 33 14.75 2.33 9.78
CA THR A 33 14.62 3.74 9.34
C THR A 33 15.09 4.72 10.42
N LEU A 34 14.75 4.50 11.70
CA LEU A 34 15.16 5.34 12.82
C LEU A 34 16.68 5.23 13.12
N SER A 35 17.28 4.07 12.83
CA SER A 35 18.74 3.87 12.95
C SER A 35 19.54 4.38 11.74
N GLY A 36 18.87 5.02 10.76
CA GLY A 36 19.54 5.57 9.56
C GLY A 36 19.78 4.55 8.44
N HIS A 37 19.41 3.29 8.61
CA HIS A 37 19.50 2.27 7.57
C HIS A 37 18.27 2.36 6.65
N ILE A 38 18.43 2.94 5.46
CA ILE A 38 17.29 3.24 4.58
C ILE A 38 17.36 2.46 3.27
N ALA A 39 18.53 1.99 2.89
CA ALA A 39 18.78 1.27 1.66
C ALA A 39 19.11 -0.20 1.93
N GLY A 40 18.63 -1.09 1.06
CA GLY A 40 18.93 -2.52 1.11
C GLY A 40 17.77 -3.36 0.60
N ALA A 41 18.08 -4.54 0.10
CA ALA A 41 17.08 -5.49 -0.42
C ALA A 41 16.07 -5.92 0.66
N THR A 42 16.53 -6.09 1.91
CA THR A 42 15.71 -6.50 3.05
C THR A 42 14.66 -5.44 3.41
N ILE A 43 15.07 -4.15 3.39
CA ILE A 43 14.18 -3.01 3.69
C ILE A 43 13.15 -2.85 2.58
N SER A 44 13.59 -2.98 1.32
CA SER A 44 12.68 -2.95 0.16
C SER A 44 11.64 -4.08 0.23
N ALA A 45 12.08 -5.30 0.54
CA ALA A 45 11.19 -6.44 0.73
C ALA A 45 10.20 -6.24 1.89
N SER A 46 10.63 -5.64 3.01
CA SER A 46 9.73 -5.32 4.13
C SER A 46 8.65 -4.31 3.74
N ARG A 47 9.01 -3.24 3.02
CA ARG A 47 8.03 -2.26 2.50
C ARG A 47 6.97 -2.91 1.61
N GLN A 48 7.40 -3.83 0.75
CA GLN A 48 6.49 -4.55 -0.15
C GLN A 48 5.53 -5.45 0.61
N ARG A 49 6.05 -6.23 1.58
CA ARG A 49 5.22 -7.09 2.44
C ARG A 49 4.22 -6.27 3.24
N LEU A 50 4.63 -5.12 3.79
CA LEU A 50 3.74 -4.21 4.52
C LEU A 50 2.59 -3.72 3.64
N ALA A 51 2.89 -3.25 2.42
CA ALA A 51 1.87 -2.80 1.47
C ALA A 51 0.95 -3.94 1.03
N ALA A 52 1.50 -5.11 0.71
CA ALA A 52 0.74 -6.29 0.30
C ALA A 52 -0.20 -6.78 1.42
N THR A 53 0.27 -6.78 2.68
CA THR A 53 -0.56 -7.17 3.84
C THR A 53 -1.73 -6.21 4.03
N VAL A 54 -1.49 -4.90 3.95
CA VAL A 54 -2.56 -3.88 4.07
C VAL A 54 -3.60 -4.04 2.96
N ASN A 55 -3.18 -4.26 1.71
CA ASN A 55 -4.10 -4.53 0.60
C ASN A 55 -4.90 -5.83 0.81
N GLY A 56 -4.25 -6.89 1.32
CA GLY A 56 -4.91 -8.15 1.65
C GLY A 56 -5.93 -8.05 2.79
N LEU A 57 -5.72 -7.16 3.76
CA LEU A 57 -6.67 -6.88 4.84
C LEU A 57 -7.99 -6.30 4.32
N GLU A 58 -7.95 -5.52 3.26
CA GLU A 58 -9.14 -4.94 2.62
C GLU A 58 -10.15 -6.01 2.21
N PHE A 59 -9.65 -7.07 1.55
CA PHE A 59 -10.50 -8.19 1.13
C PHE A 59 -11.13 -8.90 2.34
N LEU A 60 -10.35 -9.12 3.41
CA LEU A 60 -10.88 -9.71 4.65
C LEU A 60 -11.94 -8.82 5.30
N LEU A 61 -11.71 -7.50 5.35
CA LEU A 61 -12.66 -6.55 5.93
C LEU A 61 -13.98 -6.48 5.14
N SER A 62 -13.93 -6.66 3.82
CA SER A 62 -15.14 -6.75 3.00
C SER A 62 -15.97 -8.01 3.34
N GLN A 63 -15.28 -9.12 3.64
CA GLN A 63 -15.94 -10.38 4.02
C GLN A 63 -16.48 -10.36 5.46
N LEU A 64 -15.82 -9.68 6.40
CA LEU A 64 -16.29 -9.52 7.78
C LEU A 64 -17.71 -8.93 7.88
N THR A 65 -18.10 -8.13 6.90
CA THR A 65 -19.45 -7.56 6.85
C THR A 65 -20.52 -8.64 6.64
N TYR A 66 -20.17 -9.77 6.04
CA TYR A 66 -21.07 -10.90 5.77
C TYR A 66 -20.98 -12.02 6.82
N ASP A 67 -19.96 -12.00 7.69
CA ASP A 67 -19.67 -13.07 8.67
C ASP A 67 -20.39 -12.86 10.02
N HIS A 68 -21.52 -12.15 10.06
CA HIS A 68 -22.25 -11.85 11.31
C HIS A 68 -21.37 -11.27 12.43
N THR A 69 -20.19 -10.73 12.07
CA THR A 69 -19.28 -10.09 13.02
C THR A 69 -19.89 -8.80 13.56
N ARG A 70 -19.76 -8.54 14.84
CA ARG A 70 -20.32 -7.34 15.50
C ARG A 70 -19.85 -6.06 14.78
N PRO A 71 -20.76 -5.09 14.53
CA PRO A 71 -20.44 -3.86 13.78
C PRO A 71 -19.31 -3.01 14.41
N ASP A 72 -19.13 -3.10 15.73
CA ASP A 72 -18.08 -2.40 16.44
C ASP A 72 -16.69 -2.99 16.13
N ILE A 73 -16.56 -4.32 15.99
CA ILE A 73 -15.32 -4.98 15.58
C ILE A 73 -14.96 -4.58 14.15
N VAL A 74 -15.93 -4.58 13.24
CA VAL A 74 -15.71 -4.15 11.84
C VAL A 74 -15.25 -2.69 11.78
N ARG A 75 -15.85 -1.82 12.60
CA ARG A 75 -15.44 -0.40 12.69
C ARG A 75 -14.03 -0.23 13.23
N ARG A 76 -13.66 -0.98 14.31
CA ARG A 76 -12.30 -0.99 14.86
C ARG A 76 -11.28 -1.53 13.85
N ALA A 77 -11.61 -2.60 13.13
CA ALA A 77 -10.74 -3.19 12.12
C ALA A 77 -10.49 -2.24 10.93
N ARG A 78 -11.51 -1.50 10.47
CA ARG A 78 -11.34 -0.43 9.48
C ARG A 78 -10.49 0.73 10.01
N ALA A 79 -10.67 1.11 11.28
CA ALA A 79 -9.85 2.14 11.91
C ALA A 79 -8.38 1.69 12.05
N LEU A 80 -8.13 0.41 12.34
CA LEU A 80 -6.81 -0.19 12.37
C LEU A 80 -6.16 -0.15 10.99
N GLN A 81 -6.85 -0.63 9.96
CA GLN A 81 -6.36 -0.61 8.58
C GLN A 81 -5.96 0.81 8.14
N GLY A 82 -6.80 1.82 8.40
CA GLY A 82 -6.48 3.19 8.03
C GLY A 82 -5.21 3.72 8.69
N ARG A 83 -4.89 3.29 9.92
CA ARG A 83 -3.65 3.65 10.59
C ARG A 83 -2.44 2.88 10.08
N MET A 84 -2.61 1.60 9.78
CA MET A 84 -1.56 0.80 9.14
C MET A 84 -1.17 1.36 7.77
N GLN A 85 -2.14 1.84 6.98
CA GLN A 85 -1.88 2.51 5.70
C GLN A 85 -1.05 3.78 5.86
N ILE A 86 -1.37 4.62 6.86
CA ILE A 86 -0.67 5.89 7.11
C ILE A 86 0.72 5.67 7.70
N PHE A 87 0.93 4.60 8.47
CA PHE A 87 2.19 4.34 9.16
C PHE A 87 3.38 4.24 8.20
N LEU A 88 3.23 3.53 7.09
CA LEU A 88 4.32 3.30 6.14
C LEU A 88 4.85 4.60 5.49
N PRO A 89 4.04 5.48 4.90
CA PRO A 89 4.53 6.75 4.38
C PRO A 89 4.99 7.71 5.49
N LEU A 90 4.42 7.62 6.68
CA LEU A 90 4.82 8.46 7.81
C LEU A 90 6.24 8.11 8.29
N ILE A 91 6.53 6.83 8.55
CA ILE A 91 7.87 6.41 8.95
C ILE A 91 8.89 6.65 7.83
N SER A 92 8.52 6.40 6.56
CA SER A 92 9.37 6.73 5.42
C SER A 92 9.71 8.22 5.34
N SER A 93 8.84 9.10 5.84
CA SER A 93 9.08 10.54 5.86
C SER A 93 10.13 11.00 6.89
N MET A 94 10.50 10.12 7.83
CA MET A 94 11.55 10.40 8.82
C MET A 94 12.96 10.29 8.23
N ALA A 95 13.11 9.51 7.17
CA ALA A 95 14.40 9.19 6.58
C ALA A 95 15.17 10.43 6.10
N ASP A 96 14.53 11.22 5.23
CA ASP A 96 15.23 12.35 4.59
C ASP A 96 15.65 13.44 5.60
N PRO A 97 14.83 13.88 6.58
CA PRO A 97 15.26 14.82 7.62
C PRO A 97 16.41 14.29 8.47
N LEU A 98 16.42 13.01 8.83
CA LEU A 98 17.48 12.40 9.65
C LEU A 98 18.80 12.33 8.88
N ILE A 99 18.76 11.91 7.61
CA ILE A 99 19.96 11.91 6.76
C ILE A 99 20.53 13.32 6.61
N GLU A 100 19.69 14.30 6.36
CA GLU A 100 20.11 15.67 6.14
C GLU A 100 20.73 16.27 7.43
N LEU A 101 20.16 15.97 8.60
CA LEU A 101 20.75 16.38 9.89
C LEU A 101 22.14 15.79 10.09
N VAL A 102 22.34 14.50 9.79
CA VAL A 102 23.66 13.87 9.86
C VAL A 102 24.62 14.48 8.85
N ARG A 103 24.17 14.74 7.62
CA ARG A 103 24.99 15.34 6.58
C ARG A 103 25.53 16.72 6.97
N GLN A 104 24.71 17.52 7.67
CA GLN A 104 25.08 18.88 8.08
C GLN A 104 25.95 18.91 9.35
N ARG A 105 25.69 18.04 10.31
CA ARG A 105 26.31 18.04 11.63
C ARG A 105 27.42 16.99 11.80
N GLY A 106 27.53 16.05 10.87
CA GLY A 106 28.40 14.88 10.98
C GLY A 106 27.80 13.72 11.82
N ALA A 107 26.97 14.01 12.81
CA ALA A 107 26.27 13.05 13.65
C ALA A 107 24.97 13.65 14.21
N HIS A 108 24.09 12.80 14.74
CA HIS A 108 22.97 13.25 15.57
C HIS A 108 23.47 13.75 16.92
N THR A 109 22.69 14.64 17.56
CA THR A 109 22.96 14.97 18.98
C THR A 109 22.69 13.73 19.83
N PRO A 110 23.47 13.49 20.92
CA PRO A 110 23.30 12.31 21.78
C PRO A 110 21.87 12.15 22.32
N GLU A 111 21.20 13.27 22.60
CA GLU A 111 19.80 13.28 23.08
C GLU A 111 18.83 12.77 22.00
N LEU A 112 19.03 13.20 20.73
CA LEU A 112 18.20 12.75 19.62
C LEU A 112 18.46 11.27 19.31
N GLU A 113 19.71 10.84 19.32
CA GLU A 113 20.08 9.45 19.09
C GLU A 113 19.46 8.53 20.15
N THR A 114 19.55 8.91 21.43
CA THR A 114 18.94 8.18 22.54
C THR A 114 17.41 8.12 22.38
N LEU A 115 16.76 9.23 22.01
CA LEU A 115 15.33 9.27 21.76
C LEU A 115 14.91 8.35 20.62
N LEU A 116 15.63 8.36 19.48
CA LEU A 116 15.36 7.49 18.33
C LEU A 116 15.52 6.02 18.70
N ALA A 117 16.56 5.67 19.46
CA ALA A 117 16.81 4.31 19.94
C ALA A 117 15.69 3.83 20.90
N ASP A 118 15.24 4.70 21.83
CA ASP A 118 14.16 4.37 22.76
C ASP A 118 12.82 4.18 22.01
N VAL A 119 12.51 5.04 21.03
CA VAL A 119 11.32 4.87 20.19
C VAL A 119 11.40 3.57 19.37
N ALA A 120 12.55 3.25 18.80
CA ALA A 120 12.75 2.00 18.05
C ALA A 120 12.57 0.77 18.97
N LYS A 121 13.09 0.83 20.21
CA LYS A 121 12.90 -0.21 21.23
C LYS A 121 11.44 -0.37 21.61
N TRP A 122 10.72 0.74 21.86
CA TRP A 122 9.30 0.73 22.20
C TRP A 122 8.43 0.18 21.05
N ILE A 123 8.76 0.50 19.79
CA ILE A 123 8.07 -0.06 18.62
C ILE A 123 8.27 -1.58 18.52
N LYS A 124 9.45 -2.10 18.87
CA LYS A 124 9.76 -3.54 18.90
C LYS A 124 9.15 -4.27 20.11
N ALA A 125 8.67 -3.55 21.10
CA ALA A 125 8.08 -4.17 22.28
C ALA A 125 6.87 -5.06 21.91
N PRO A 126 6.64 -6.18 22.61
CA PRO A 126 5.56 -7.10 22.32
C PRO A 126 4.20 -6.38 22.40
N ALA A 127 3.21 -6.96 21.74
CA ALA A 127 1.85 -6.42 21.74
C ALA A 127 1.31 -6.35 23.18
N LEU A 128 0.47 -5.32 23.45
CA LEU A 128 -0.17 -5.13 24.74
C LEU A 128 -0.96 -6.38 25.15
N GLU A 129 -0.68 -6.91 26.34
CA GLU A 129 -1.50 -7.95 26.94
C GLU A 129 -2.86 -7.40 27.40
N ALA A 130 -3.86 -8.28 27.49
CA ALA A 130 -5.23 -7.89 27.86
C ALA A 130 -5.33 -7.13 29.18
N LYS A 131 -4.47 -7.48 30.14
CA LYS A 131 -4.47 -6.88 31.49
C LYS A 131 -4.05 -5.41 31.52
N HIS A 132 -3.29 -4.95 30.51
CA HIS A 132 -2.73 -3.60 30.42
C HIS A 132 -3.32 -2.77 29.28
N ALA A 133 -4.30 -3.30 28.56
CA ALA A 133 -4.85 -2.63 27.38
C ALA A 133 -5.72 -1.40 27.73
N ASP A 134 -6.27 -1.34 28.95
CA ASP A 134 -7.03 -0.19 29.47
C ASP A 134 -6.14 0.82 30.23
N GLU A 135 -4.90 0.45 30.56
CA GLU A 135 -3.96 1.35 31.19
C GLU A 135 -3.37 2.36 30.21
N PRO A 136 -3.11 3.60 30.65
CA PRO A 136 -2.40 4.57 29.81
C PRO A 136 -1.04 4.00 29.42
N ASP A 137 -0.68 4.09 28.13
CA ASP A 137 0.66 3.72 27.67
C ASP A 137 1.65 4.81 28.13
N HIS A 138 2.09 4.68 29.41
CA HIS A 138 3.00 5.64 30.05
C HIS A 138 4.33 5.78 29.30
N GLU A 139 4.80 4.71 28.66
CA GLU A 139 6.02 4.74 27.85
C GLU A 139 5.82 5.64 26.60
N ALA A 140 4.70 5.48 25.90
CA ALA A 140 4.36 6.36 24.79
C ALA A 140 4.19 7.83 25.22
N GLU A 141 3.57 8.06 26.39
CA GLU A 141 3.43 9.41 26.94
C GLU A 141 4.77 10.04 27.32
N ALA A 142 5.67 9.27 27.94
CA ALA A 142 7.02 9.71 28.27
C ALA A 142 7.84 10.03 26.99
N LEU A 143 7.78 9.16 25.99
CA LEU A 143 8.43 9.42 24.70
C LEU A 143 7.87 10.67 24.03
N ARG A 144 6.56 10.86 24.06
CA ARG A 144 5.91 12.05 23.51
C ARG A 144 6.31 13.33 24.23
N ALA A 145 6.39 13.30 25.56
CA ALA A 145 6.86 14.43 26.37
C ALA A 145 8.32 14.79 26.04
N ARG A 146 9.20 13.80 25.85
CA ARG A 146 10.59 14.03 25.42
C ARG A 146 10.68 14.66 24.02
N VAL A 147 9.86 14.20 23.07
CA VAL A 147 9.75 14.82 21.75
C VAL A 147 9.35 16.29 21.87
N ASP A 148 8.38 16.60 22.73
CA ASP A 148 7.88 17.96 22.93
C ASP A 148 8.92 18.84 23.65
N ALA A 149 9.68 18.30 24.60
CA ALA A 149 10.76 19.01 25.31
C ALA A 149 11.96 19.37 24.41
N MET A 150 12.23 18.55 23.37
CA MET A 150 13.33 18.78 22.42
C MET A 150 12.96 19.75 21.30
N ARG A 151 11.75 20.29 21.26
CA ARG A 151 11.32 21.22 20.20
C ARG A 151 12.20 22.47 20.16
N PRO A 152 12.72 22.84 19.00
CA PRO A 152 13.51 24.06 18.84
C PRO A 152 12.70 25.30 19.22
N SER A 153 13.38 26.30 19.82
CA SER A 153 12.80 27.62 20.06
C SER A 153 12.51 28.34 18.73
N ALA A 154 11.67 29.38 18.76
CA ALA A 154 11.34 30.17 17.58
C ALA A 154 12.60 30.75 16.90
N GLN A 155 13.61 31.16 17.70
CA GLN A 155 14.89 31.65 17.19
C GLN A 155 15.71 30.55 16.51
N ALA A 156 15.73 29.34 17.07
CA ALA A 156 16.43 28.21 16.48
C ALA A 156 15.78 27.75 15.15
N LEU A 157 14.47 27.97 14.96
CA LEU A 157 13.78 27.69 13.71
C LEU A 157 14.23 28.56 12.52
N ALA A 158 14.92 29.67 12.77
CA ALA A 158 15.51 30.49 11.72
C ALA A 158 16.66 29.80 10.98
N SER A 159 17.34 28.86 11.64
CA SER A 159 18.34 28.03 11.00
C SER A 159 17.70 26.84 10.28
N TRP A 160 18.29 26.43 9.16
CA TRP A 160 17.84 25.24 8.43
C TRP A 160 17.89 23.99 9.31
N ASP A 161 18.92 23.83 10.13
CA ASP A 161 19.08 22.76 11.11
C ASP A 161 17.94 22.71 12.12
N GLY A 162 17.54 23.86 12.67
CA GLY A 162 16.44 23.96 13.60
C GLY A 162 15.09 23.62 12.95
N ALA A 163 14.89 24.07 11.70
CA ALA A 163 13.69 23.74 10.92
C ALA A 163 13.63 22.23 10.59
N LEU A 164 14.77 21.61 10.23
CA LEU A 164 14.89 20.16 10.01
C LEU A 164 14.59 19.37 11.28
N LEU A 165 15.20 19.75 12.40
CA LEU A 165 14.97 19.09 13.69
C LEU A 165 13.51 19.20 14.10
N SER A 166 12.91 20.39 13.95
CA SER A 166 11.48 20.59 14.23
C SER A 166 10.58 19.69 13.37
N ASN A 167 10.89 19.55 12.06
CA ASN A 167 10.18 18.67 11.16
C ASN A 167 10.33 17.19 11.56
N ALA A 168 11.56 16.75 11.88
CA ALA A 168 11.82 15.39 12.33
C ALA A 168 11.07 15.05 13.62
N LEU A 169 11.14 15.90 14.64
CA LEU A 169 10.45 15.72 15.91
C LEU A 169 8.92 15.73 15.76
N TRP A 170 8.38 16.61 14.91
CA TRP A 170 6.96 16.64 14.64
C TRP A 170 6.47 15.32 14.00
N ARG A 171 7.22 14.78 13.03
CA ARG A 171 6.91 13.49 12.41
C ARG A 171 7.08 12.33 13.38
N LEU A 172 8.14 12.35 14.21
CA LEU A 172 8.37 11.34 15.24
C LEU A 172 7.19 11.27 16.23
N GLY A 173 6.69 12.43 16.65
CA GLY A 173 5.50 12.48 17.47
C GLY A 173 4.26 11.87 16.81
N GLN A 174 4.08 12.08 15.50
CA GLN A 174 2.99 11.43 14.77
C GLN A 174 3.19 9.90 14.65
N VAL A 175 4.43 9.43 14.48
CA VAL A 175 4.75 7.99 14.47
C VAL A 175 4.37 7.35 15.81
N ILE A 176 4.73 7.99 16.93
CA ILE A 176 4.37 7.51 18.28
C ILE A 176 2.84 7.44 18.43
N ASP A 177 2.13 8.50 18.07
CA ASP A 177 0.66 8.58 18.21
C ASP A 177 -0.05 7.51 17.33
N VAL A 178 0.41 7.32 16.08
CA VAL A 178 -0.15 6.31 15.17
C VAL A 178 0.14 4.89 15.65
N TRP A 179 1.38 4.62 16.09
CA TRP A 179 1.76 3.29 16.59
C TRP A 179 1.01 2.91 17.86
N ARG A 180 0.84 3.87 18.79
CA ARG A 180 -0.01 3.71 19.98
C ARG A 180 -1.44 3.33 19.59
N ASP A 181 -2.05 4.06 18.66
CA ASP A 181 -3.40 3.77 18.16
C ASP A 181 -3.49 2.36 17.54
N ILE A 182 -2.48 1.94 16.76
CA ILE A 182 -2.43 0.61 16.14
C ILE A 182 -2.39 -0.49 17.22
N ARG A 183 -1.53 -0.35 18.24
CA ARG A 183 -1.44 -1.30 19.38
C ARG A 183 -2.76 -1.39 20.15
N CYS A 184 -3.35 -0.24 20.51
CA CYS A 184 -4.63 -0.19 21.22
C CYS A 184 -5.79 -0.77 20.40
N LEU A 185 -5.87 -0.48 19.10
CA LEU A 185 -6.91 -1.03 18.22
C LEU A 185 -6.82 -2.54 18.07
N ARG A 186 -5.59 -3.07 17.92
CA ARG A 186 -5.38 -4.51 17.91
C ARG A 186 -5.86 -5.16 19.21
N ALA A 187 -5.48 -4.60 20.37
CA ALA A 187 -5.93 -5.08 21.67
C ALA A 187 -7.47 -5.00 21.78
N ALA A 188 -8.09 -3.92 21.32
CA ALA A 188 -9.53 -3.72 21.35
C ALA A 188 -10.31 -4.67 20.37
N ILE A 189 -9.67 -5.23 19.37
CA ILE A 189 -10.25 -6.27 18.49
C ILE A 189 -10.15 -7.64 19.16
N VAL A 190 -9.03 -7.93 19.83
CA VAL A 190 -8.80 -9.20 20.52
C VAL A 190 -9.64 -9.28 21.81
N HIS A 191 -9.68 -8.20 22.56
CA HIS A 191 -10.35 -8.09 23.86
C HIS A 191 -11.47 -7.04 23.76
N GLU A 192 -12.70 -7.50 23.72
CA GLU A 192 -13.89 -6.66 23.50
C GLU A 192 -14.10 -5.59 24.56
N THR A 193 -13.59 -5.79 25.76
CA THR A 193 -13.71 -4.87 26.92
C THR A 193 -12.87 -3.60 26.77
N VAL A 194 -11.86 -3.60 25.90
CA VAL A 194 -10.95 -2.48 25.72
C VAL A 194 -11.61 -1.33 24.97
N LEU A 195 -11.66 -0.16 25.62
CA LEU A 195 -12.17 1.07 25.03
C LEU A 195 -11.02 1.80 24.30
N TRP A 196 -11.09 1.83 22.98
CA TRP A 196 -10.13 2.60 22.20
C TRP A 196 -10.56 4.06 22.06
N ARG A 197 -9.62 4.98 22.35
CA ARG A 197 -9.75 6.42 22.08
C ARG A 197 -8.63 6.87 21.14
N PRO A 198 -8.92 7.59 20.02
CA PRO A 198 -7.90 7.99 19.08
C PRO A 198 -6.97 9.04 19.67
N HIS A 199 -5.64 8.76 19.65
CA HIS A 199 -4.58 9.72 19.98
C HIS A 199 -4.14 10.45 18.71
N PHE A 200 -3.97 9.73 17.62
CA PHE A 200 -3.72 10.32 16.31
C PHE A 200 -5.02 10.86 15.73
N ARG A 201 -5.25 12.17 15.93
CA ARG A 201 -6.40 12.90 15.38
C ARG A 201 -5.90 13.81 14.27
N HIS A 202 -5.99 13.34 13.05
CA HIS A 202 -5.57 14.11 11.88
C HIS A 202 -6.69 14.19 10.85
N TRP A 203 -6.75 15.30 10.10
CA TRP A 203 -7.75 15.52 9.06
C TRP A 203 -7.70 14.46 7.94
N ARG A 204 -6.56 13.81 7.78
CA ARG A 204 -6.30 12.75 6.78
C ARG A 204 -7.08 11.47 7.03
N LEU A 205 -7.64 11.28 8.23
CA LEU A 205 -8.40 10.08 8.57
C LEU A 205 -9.86 10.20 8.12
N GLY A 206 -10.45 9.07 7.71
CA GLY A 206 -11.89 8.95 7.42
C GLY A 206 -12.28 9.17 5.96
N GLY A 207 -11.33 9.24 5.04
CA GLY A 207 -11.64 9.15 3.60
C GLY A 207 -12.04 7.72 3.23
N THR A 208 -13.00 7.59 2.31
CA THR A 208 -13.56 6.31 1.87
C THR A 208 -13.29 6.03 0.39
N GLU A 209 -12.81 7.01 -0.34
CA GLU A 209 -12.51 6.84 -1.76
C GLU A 209 -11.30 5.96 -2.01
N ARG A 210 -11.44 5.11 -3.02
CA ARG A 210 -10.41 4.20 -3.48
C ARG A 210 -9.95 4.58 -4.87
N TYR A 211 -8.77 4.13 -5.19
CA TYR A 211 -8.25 4.27 -6.52
C TYR A 211 -8.68 3.09 -7.40
N PHE A 212 -9.35 3.41 -8.51
CA PHE A 212 -9.68 2.45 -9.56
C PHE A 212 -8.97 2.82 -10.85
N ASP A 213 -8.18 1.88 -11.38
CA ASP A 213 -7.55 2.06 -12.69
C ASP A 213 -8.52 1.64 -13.80
N TYR A 214 -9.45 2.54 -14.15
CA TYR A 214 -10.43 2.31 -15.21
C TYR A 214 -9.80 1.94 -16.55
N GLY A 215 -8.63 2.49 -16.86
CA GLY A 215 -7.95 2.16 -18.10
C GLY A 215 -7.39 0.74 -18.11
N MET A 216 -6.90 0.23 -16.97
CA MET A 216 -6.48 -1.18 -16.86
C MET A 216 -7.68 -2.11 -16.87
N MET A 217 -8.79 -1.72 -16.26
CA MET A 217 -10.04 -2.46 -16.32
C MET A 217 -10.55 -2.57 -17.77
N LEU A 218 -10.58 -1.46 -18.51
CA LEU A 218 -11.00 -1.43 -19.91
C LEU A 218 -10.07 -2.31 -20.77
N PHE A 219 -8.76 -2.18 -20.59
CA PHE A 219 -7.79 -3.01 -21.32
C PHE A 219 -7.96 -4.51 -21.00
N SER A 220 -8.15 -4.87 -19.74
CA SER A 220 -8.39 -6.26 -19.32
C SER A 220 -9.66 -6.82 -19.94
N THR A 221 -10.74 -6.03 -19.92
CA THR A 221 -12.03 -6.42 -20.52
C THR A 221 -11.90 -6.57 -22.03
N ALA A 222 -11.27 -5.60 -22.71
CA ALA A 222 -11.06 -5.66 -24.16
C ALA A 222 -10.18 -6.86 -24.55
N SER A 223 -9.14 -7.17 -23.77
CA SER A 223 -8.30 -8.35 -23.98
C SER A 223 -9.08 -9.66 -23.80
N ALA A 224 -9.93 -9.77 -22.77
CA ALA A 224 -10.76 -10.96 -22.56
C ALA A 224 -11.79 -11.14 -23.70
N VAL A 225 -12.46 -10.05 -24.09
CA VAL A 225 -13.41 -10.09 -25.22
C VAL A 225 -12.70 -10.47 -26.52
N GLY A 226 -11.51 -9.88 -26.79
CA GLY A 226 -10.69 -10.22 -27.97
C GLY A 226 -10.28 -11.69 -27.97
N ALA A 227 -9.88 -12.25 -26.82
CA ALA A 227 -9.56 -13.67 -26.68
C ALA A 227 -10.75 -14.56 -27.08
N VAL A 228 -11.96 -14.23 -26.57
CA VAL A 228 -13.18 -15.00 -26.89
C VAL A 228 -13.51 -14.90 -28.39
N ILE A 229 -13.46 -13.71 -28.97
CA ILE A 229 -13.73 -13.52 -30.42
C ILE A 229 -12.76 -14.34 -31.26
N VAL A 230 -11.46 -14.29 -30.97
CA VAL A 230 -10.44 -15.05 -31.73
C VAL A 230 -10.62 -16.55 -31.51
N ALA A 231 -10.89 -16.99 -30.27
CA ALA A 231 -11.16 -18.42 -29.99
C ALA A 231 -12.39 -18.93 -30.74
N CYS A 232 -13.48 -18.16 -30.78
CA CYS A 232 -14.67 -18.48 -31.58
C CYS A 232 -14.35 -18.54 -33.08
N GLY A 233 -13.59 -17.58 -33.58
CA GLY A 233 -13.15 -17.57 -34.98
C GLY A 233 -12.32 -18.81 -35.36
N LEU A 234 -11.38 -19.21 -34.49
CA LEU A 234 -10.59 -20.44 -34.67
C LEU A 234 -11.46 -21.70 -34.61
N TRP A 235 -12.42 -21.73 -33.68
CA TRP A 235 -13.38 -22.84 -33.59
C TRP A 235 -14.20 -22.99 -34.87
N ILE A 236 -14.80 -21.90 -35.34
CA ILE A 236 -15.61 -21.90 -36.57
C ILE A 236 -14.74 -22.28 -37.77
N ALA A 237 -13.54 -21.72 -37.90
CA ALA A 237 -12.63 -22.01 -39.01
C ALA A 237 -12.11 -23.46 -39.03
N SER A 238 -11.93 -24.06 -37.82
CA SER A 238 -11.45 -25.44 -37.70
C SER A 238 -12.55 -26.48 -37.95
N GLY A 239 -13.83 -26.10 -37.81
CA GLY A 239 -14.96 -27.03 -37.87
C GLY A 239 -14.95 -28.11 -36.78
N TRP A 240 -14.23 -27.86 -35.67
CA TRP A 240 -14.11 -28.82 -34.55
C TRP A 240 -15.41 -28.92 -33.76
N ASN A 241 -16.08 -30.08 -33.78
CA ASN A 241 -17.37 -30.28 -33.16
C ASN A 241 -17.39 -29.94 -31.66
N ASP A 242 -16.32 -30.33 -30.94
CA ASP A 242 -16.19 -30.08 -29.47
C ASP A 242 -15.45 -28.78 -29.14
N GLY A 243 -15.16 -27.93 -30.12
CA GLY A 243 -14.41 -26.68 -29.94
C GLY A 243 -15.07 -25.67 -29.00
N ALA A 244 -16.37 -25.84 -28.72
CA ALA A 244 -17.06 -25.04 -27.69
C ALA A 244 -16.39 -25.15 -26.31
N ALA A 245 -15.86 -26.32 -25.93
CA ALA A 245 -15.12 -26.50 -24.68
C ALA A 245 -13.84 -25.67 -24.64
N ALA A 246 -13.14 -25.54 -25.78
CA ALA A 246 -11.96 -24.68 -25.90
C ALA A 246 -12.29 -23.21 -25.65
N VAL A 247 -13.35 -22.71 -26.30
CA VAL A 247 -13.79 -21.31 -26.11
C VAL A 247 -14.21 -21.06 -24.67
N THR A 248 -14.94 -21.99 -24.06
CA THR A 248 -15.43 -21.88 -22.68
C THR A 248 -14.26 -21.78 -21.70
N LEU A 249 -13.27 -22.69 -21.75
CA LEU A 249 -12.13 -22.65 -20.83
C LEU A 249 -11.19 -21.48 -21.10
N ALA A 250 -11.04 -21.06 -22.37
CA ALA A 250 -10.32 -19.82 -22.68
C ALA A 250 -11.02 -18.59 -22.07
N ALA A 251 -12.33 -18.47 -22.21
CA ALA A 251 -13.11 -17.39 -21.64
C ALA A 251 -13.03 -17.37 -20.10
N VAL A 252 -13.24 -18.52 -19.46
CA VAL A 252 -13.14 -18.67 -18.00
C VAL A 252 -11.76 -18.23 -17.51
N SER A 253 -10.69 -18.70 -18.17
CA SER A 253 -9.32 -18.38 -17.79
C SER A 253 -9.04 -16.88 -17.94
N CYS A 254 -9.39 -16.28 -19.08
CA CYS A 254 -9.17 -14.85 -19.33
C CYS A 254 -9.97 -13.96 -18.36
N CYS A 255 -11.19 -14.33 -18.00
CA CYS A 255 -12.02 -13.59 -17.05
C CYS A 255 -11.54 -13.77 -15.60
N PHE A 256 -11.22 -15.00 -15.19
CA PHE A 256 -10.82 -15.32 -13.83
C PHE A 256 -9.52 -14.64 -13.41
N PHE A 257 -8.56 -14.57 -14.32
CA PHE A 257 -7.27 -13.94 -14.07
C PHE A 257 -7.17 -12.50 -14.61
N ALA A 258 -8.28 -11.90 -15.05
CA ALA A 258 -8.31 -10.54 -15.62
C ALA A 258 -7.76 -9.46 -14.67
N ALA A 259 -7.96 -9.64 -13.36
CA ALA A 259 -7.52 -8.70 -12.32
C ALA A 259 -6.01 -8.74 -12.02
N LEU A 260 -5.29 -9.77 -12.49
CA LEU A 260 -3.86 -9.87 -12.27
C LEU A 260 -3.09 -9.00 -13.27
N ASP A 261 -2.02 -8.36 -12.81
CA ASP A 261 -1.12 -7.59 -13.68
C ASP A 261 -0.38 -8.50 -14.67
N ASP A 262 0.10 -9.65 -14.19
CA ASP A 262 0.66 -10.73 -15.02
C ASP A 262 -0.15 -12.02 -14.82
N PRO A 263 -1.15 -12.27 -15.66
CA PRO A 263 -1.98 -13.47 -15.59
C PRO A 263 -1.30 -14.74 -16.10
N ALA A 264 -0.27 -14.63 -16.97
CA ALA A 264 0.32 -15.76 -17.68
C ALA A 264 0.80 -16.90 -16.78
N PRO A 265 1.53 -16.68 -15.64
CA PRO A 265 1.93 -17.77 -14.75
C PRO A 265 0.76 -18.49 -14.11
N SER A 266 -0.32 -17.76 -13.77
CA SER A 266 -1.53 -18.34 -13.17
C SER A 266 -2.34 -19.15 -14.19
N VAL A 267 -2.47 -18.65 -15.41
CA VAL A 267 -3.10 -19.38 -16.53
C VAL A 267 -2.32 -20.67 -16.84
N PHE A 268 -0.98 -20.61 -16.81
CA PHE A 268 -0.15 -21.80 -17.03
C PHE A 268 -0.33 -22.86 -15.91
N LYS A 269 -0.43 -22.42 -14.65
CA LYS A 269 -0.78 -23.33 -13.54
C LYS A 269 -2.16 -23.96 -13.74
N PHE A 270 -3.13 -23.18 -14.21
CA PHE A 270 -4.46 -23.69 -14.54
C PHE A 270 -4.41 -24.72 -15.67
N PHE A 271 -3.65 -24.46 -16.73
CA PHE A 271 -3.42 -25.41 -17.81
C PHE A 271 -2.83 -26.73 -17.28
N LEU A 272 -1.78 -26.70 -16.46
CA LEU A 272 -1.18 -27.91 -15.88
C LEU A 272 -2.16 -28.66 -14.97
N ALA A 273 -2.90 -27.94 -14.13
CA ALA A 273 -3.92 -28.53 -13.27
C ALA A 273 -5.02 -29.24 -14.09
N THR A 274 -5.42 -28.63 -15.20
CA THR A 274 -6.42 -29.23 -16.10
C THR A 274 -5.89 -30.47 -16.81
N CYS A 275 -4.64 -30.45 -17.28
CA CYS A 275 -4.02 -31.65 -17.85
C CYS A 275 -3.99 -32.80 -16.82
N ALA A 276 -3.59 -32.53 -15.58
CA ALA A 276 -3.62 -33.53 -14.50
C ALA A 276 -5.05 -34.02 -14.21
N SER A 277 -6.04 -33.12 -14.24
CA SER A 277 -7.46 -33.46 -14.02
C SER A 277 -8.00 -34.36 -15.13
N VAL A 278 -7.63 -34.14 -16.40
CA VAL A 278 -8.05 -35.00 -17.52
C VAL A 278 -7.53 -36.42 -17.34
N VAL A 279 -6.24 -36.57 -16.95
CA VAL A 279 -5.66 -37.89 -16.67
C VAL A 279 -6.36 -38.57 -15.51
N LEU A 280 -6.58 -37.84 -14.41
CA LEU A 280 -7.27 -38.38 -13.24
C LEU A 280 -8.72 -38.75 -13.53
N ALA A 281 -9.45 -37.90 -14.26
CA ALA A 281 -10.82 -38.16 -14.67
C ALA A 281 -10.91 -39.37 -15.61
N GLY A 282 -9.98 -39.50 -16.57
CA GLY A 282 -9.89 -40.65 -17.45
C GLY A 282 -9.67 -41.97 -16.67
N LEU A 283 -8.78 -41.96 -15.67
CA LEU A 283 -8.60 -43.10 -14.78
C LEU A 283 -9.90 -43.46 -14.06
N TYR A 284 -10.62 -42.46 -13.53
CA TYR A 284 -11.89 -42.71 -12.87
C TYR A 284 -12.94 -43.26 -13.83
N VAL A 285 -13.14 -42.61 -14.99
CA VAL A 285 -14.18 -43.00 -15.94
C VAL A 285 -13.95 -44.38 -16.55
N PHE A 286 -12.72 -44.69 -16.97
CA PHE A 286 -12.45 -45.93 -17.74
C PHE A 286 -11.91 -47.08 -16.92
N VAL A 287 -11.31 -46.84 -15.73
CA VAL A 287 -10.75 -47.91 -14.91
C VAL A 287 -11.57 -48.12 -13.65
N VAL A 288 -11.98 -47.06 -12.95
CA VAL A 288 -12.60 -47.18 -11.62
C VAL A 288 -14.10 -47.38 -11.73
N LEU A 289 -14.84 -46.54 -12.44
CA LEU A 289 -16.31 -46.55 -12.52
C LEU A 289 -16.88 -47.84 -13.09
N PRO A 290 -16.25 -48.55 -14.08
CA PRO A 290 -16.77 -49.82 -14.57
C PRO A 290 -16.88 -50.91 -13.48
N HIS A 291 -16.12 -50.80 -12.39
CA HIS A 291 -16.09 -51.75 -11.29
C HIS A 291 -16.98 -51.32 -10.10
N VAL A 292 -17.66 -50.19 -10.22
CA VAL A 292 -18.53 -49.66 -9.16
C VAL A 292 -19.96 -50.11 -9.41
N HIS A 293 -20.50 -50.97 -8.52
CA HIS A 293 -21.85 -51.51 -8.66
C HIS A 293 -22.86 -50.91 -7.68
N ASP A 294 -22.33 -50.33 -6.56
CA ASP A 294 -23.17 -49.81 -5.49
C ASP A 294 -22.85 -48.35 -5.17
N PHE A 295 -23.87 -47.60 -4.72
CA PHE A 295 -23.70 -46.20 -4.30
C PHE A 295 -22.71 -46.05 -3.14
N ALA A 296 -22.72 -46.99 -2.18
CA ALA A 296 -21.75 -46.94 -1.06
C ALA A 296 -20.30 -47.04 -1.54
N MET A 297 -20.04 -47.94 -2.50
CA MET A 297 -18.73 -48.11 -3.12
C MET A 297 -18.30 -46.82 -3.88
N LEU A 298 -19.22 -46.19 -4.60
CA LEU A 298 -19.00 -44.93 -5.28
C LEU A 298 -18.54 -43.86 -4.28
N VAL A 299 -19.26 -43.69 -3.16
CA VAL A 299 -18.94 -42.72 -2.12
C VAL A 299 -17.55 -42.96 -1.53
N VAL A 300 -17.20 -44.21 -1.21
CA VAL A 300 -15.89 -44.55 -0.65
C VAL A 300 -14.74 -44.22 -1.61
N ILE A 301 -14.88 -44.59 -2.89
CA ILE A 301 -13.88 -44.38 -3.90
C ILE A 301 -13.64 -42.89 -4.19
N PHE A 302 -14.69 -42.07 -4.19
CA PHE A 302 -14.54 -40.62 -4.36
C PHE A 302 -14.10 -39.93 -3.09
N SER A 303 -14.52 -40.37 -1.91
CA SER A 303 -14.17 -39.70 -0.66
C SER A 303 -12.66 -39.70 -0.38
N GLY A 304 -11.95 -40.79 -0.66
CA GLY A 304 -10.51 -40.89 -0.41
C GLY A 304 -9.71 -39.76 -1.08
N PRO A 305 -9.60 -39.73 -2.41
CA PRO A 305 -8.82 -38.70 -3.12
C PRO A 305 -9.33 -37.29 -2.90
N PHE A 306 -10.66 -37.07 -2.87
CA PHE A 306 -11.20 -35.73 -2.67
C PHE A 306 -11.01 -35.21 -1.23
N LEU A 307 -10.94 -36.08 -0.21
CA LEU A 307 -10.52 -35.70 1.14
C LEU A 307 -9.04 -35.31 1.15
N ILE A 308 -8.15 -36.09 0.52
CA ILE A 308 -6.72 -35.76 0.42
C ILE A 308 -6.55 -34.42 -0.28
N ILE A 309 -7.19 -34.20 -1.43
CA ILE A 309 -7.18 -32.93 -2.14
C ILE A 309 -7.72 -31.80 -1.23
N GLY A 310 -8.81 -32.06 -0.51
CA GLY A 310 -9.42 -31.10 0.42
C GLY A 310 -8.48 -30.65 1.56
N THR A 311 -7.62 -31.53 2.07
CA THR A 311 -6.64 -31.18 3.11
C THR A 311 -5.52 -30.24 2.61
N LEU A 312 -5.27 -30.22 1.29
CA LEU A 312 -4.26 -29.37 0.68
C LEU A 312 -4.79 -27.96 0.34
N ILE A 313 -6.11 -27.77 0.23
CA ILE A 313 -6.73 -26.47 -0.10
C ILE A 313 -6.35 -25.37 0.89
N PRO A 314 -6.30 -25.58 2.23
CA PRO A 314 -5.91 -24.54 3.17
C PRO A 314 -4.47 -24.06 3.04
N SER A 315 -3.61 -24.82 2.37
CA SER A 315 -2.20 -24.46 2.17
C SER A 315 -2.05 -23.38 1.10
N PRO A 316 -1.57 -22.16 1.42
CA PRO A 316 -1.53 -21.03 0.48
C PRO A 316 -0.77 -21.32 -0.82
N GLN A 317 0.21 -22.21 -0.76
CA GLN A 317 1.05 -22.58 -1.92
C GLN A 317 0.31 -23.44 -2.95
N PHE A 318 -0.63 -24.26 -2.48
CA PHE A 318 -1.32 -25.26 -3.32
C PHE A 318 -2.79 -24.93 -3.56
N THR A 319 -3.37 -23.96 -2.84
CA THR A 319 -4.82 -23.64 -2.87
C THR A 319 -5.38 -23.58 -4.29
N LEU A 320 -4.74 -22.80 -5.18
CA LEU A 320 -5.25 -22.60 -6.54
C LEU A 320 -5.21 -23.89 -7.36
N VAL A 321 -4.06 -24.58 -7.40
CA VAL A 321 -3.86 -25.79 -8.20
C VAL A 321 -4.76 -26.92 -7.69
N THR A 322 -4.83 -27.10 -6.36
CA THR A 322 -5.63 -28.14 -5.72
C THR A 322 -7.14 -27.93 -5.93
N LEU A 323 -7.60 -26.67 -5.77
CA LEU A 323 -8.99 -26.32 -6.02
C LEU A 323 -9.39 -26.57 -7.48
N LEU A 324 -8.56 -26.10 -8.42
CA LEU A 324 -8.80 -26.27 -9.85
C LEU A 324 -8.77 -27.76 -10.24
N THR A 325 -7.83 -28.53 -9.70
CA THR A 325 -7.76 -29.98 -9.95
C THR A 325 -9.00 -30.68 -9.44
N ALA A 326 -9.48 -30.36 -8.22
CA ALA A 326 -10.69 -30.96 -7.66
C ALA A 326 -11.93 -30.66 -8.50
N VAL A 327 -12.15 -29.36 -8.81
CA VAL A 327 -13.31 -28.91 -9.58
C VAL A 327 -13.30 -29.50 -11.00
N ASN A 328 -12.17 -29.40 -11.71
CA ASN A 328 -12.06 -29.90 -13.07
C ASN A 328 -12.23 -31.43 -13.12
N THR A 329 -11.59 -32.17 -12.19
CA THR A 329 -11.74 -33.63 -12.14
C THR A 329 -13.20 -34.03 -11.95
N ALA A 330 -13.90 -33.40 -10.98
CA ALA A 330 -15.31 -33.68 -10.76
C ALA A 330 -16.18 -33.33 -11.98
N THR A 331 -15.90 -32.23 -12.66
CA THR A 331 -16.60 -31.80 -13.88
C THR A 331 -16.36 -32.77 -15.05
N PHE A 332 -15.11 -33.22 -15.24
CA PHE A 332 -14.74 -34.09 -16.37
C PHE A 332 -15.23 -35.53 -16.18
N ILE A 333 -15.35 -36.02 -14.95
CA ILE A 333 -15.97 -37.33 -14.67
C ILE A 333 -17.45 -37.30 -15.04
N SER A 334 -18.16 -36.17 -14.86
CA SER A 334 -19.55 -35.96 -15.26
C SER A 334 -20.46 -37.13 -14.94
N ILE A 335 -20.56 -37.49 -13.63
CA ILE A 335 -21.39 -38.61 -13.19
C ILE A 335 -22.85 -38.42 -13.64
N GLN A 336 -23.36 -39.37 -14.43
CA GLN A 336 -24.75 -39.41 -14.91
C GLN A 336 -25.50 -40.57 -14.28
N SER A 337 -26.82 -40.64 -14.54
CA SER A 337 -27.69 -41.69 -14.03
C SER A 337 -27.37 -43.09 -14.59
N ALA A 338 -26.74 -43.16 -15.76
CA ALA A 338 -26.26 -44.38 -16.40
C ALA A 338 -24.79 -44.23 -16.79
N TYR A 339 -24.02 -45.31 -16.73
CA TYR A 339 -22.64 -45.30 -17.19
C TYR A 339 -22.62 -45.45 -18.72
N GLU A 340 -22.33 -44.36 -19.40
CA GLU A 340 -22.12 -44.27 -20.85
C GLU A 340 -20.78 -43.55 -21.11
N ALA A 341 -19.68 -44.31 -21.12
CA ALA A 341 -18.39 -43.77 -21.36
C ALA A 341 -17.91 -44.08 -22.77
N ASP A 342 -17.87 -43.03 -23.63
CA ASP A 342 -17.20 -43.07 -24.92
C ASP A 342 -15.83 -42.45 -24.81
N PHE A 343 -14.76 -43.24 -25.07
CA PHE A 343 -13.39 -42.81 -24.97
C PHE A 343 -13.07 -41.67 -25.94
N PHE A 344 -13.59 -41.75 -27.16
CA PHE A 344 -13.26 -40.74 -28.20
C PHE A 344 -13.95 -39.41 -27.88
N VAL A 345 -15.21 -39.43 -27.41
CA VAL A 345 -15.90 -38.23 -26.98
C VAL A 345 -15.21 -37.60 -25.77
N PHE A 346 -14.85 -38.43 -24.78
CA PHE A 346 -14.13 -37.96 -23.58
C PHE A 346 -12.81 -37.29 -23.94
N ILE A 347 -11.96 -37.93 -24.73
CA ILE A 347 -10.66 -37.38 -25.11
C ILE A 347 -10.83 -36.12 -25.95
N ASN A 348 -11.72 -36.12 -26.94
CA ASN A 348 -11.90 -35.01 -27.87
C ASN A 348 -12.38 -33.74 -27.14
N SER A 349 -13.40 -33.87 -26.28
CA SER A 349 -13.95 -32.76 -25.51
C SER A 349 -12.94 -32.19 -24.50
N ASN A 350 -12.23 -33.07 -23.76
CA ASN A 350 -11.23 -32.61 -22.80
C ASN A 350 -9.98 -32.04 -23.47
N LEU A 351 -9.56 -32.60 -24.62
CA LEU A 351 -8.45 -32.05 -25.41
C LEU A 351 -8.80 -30.64 -25.92
N ALA A 352 -10.05 -30.43 -26.35
CA ALA A 352 -10.53 -29.10 -26.72
C ALA A 352 -10.40 -28.12 -25.56
N GLY A 353 -10.79 -28.51 -24.35
CA GLY A 353 -10.64 -27.69 -23.15
C GLY A 353 -9.18 -27.33 -22.83
N VAL A 354 -8.29 -28.33 -22.91
CA VAL A 354 -6.84 -28.14 -22.72
C VAL A 354 -6.25 -27.19 -23.78
N ALA A 355 -6.66 -27.36 -25.06
CA ALA A 355 -6.26 -26.48 -26.15
C ALA A 355 -6.72 -25.03 -25.92
N GLY A 356 -7.95 -24.83 -25.38
CA GLY A 356 -8.46 -23.52 -25.01
C GLY A 356 -7.62 -22.83 -23.93
N LEU A 357 -7.17 -23.57 -22.91
CA LEU A 357 -6.28 -23.02 -21.88
C LEU A 357 -4.88 -22.71 -22.40
N LEU A 358 -4.36 -23.55 -23.30
CA LEU A 358 -3.09 -23.26 -23.98
C LEU A 358 -3.20 -21.99 -24.83
N PHE A 359 -4.29 -21.85 -25.57
CA PHE A 359 -4.60 -20.63 -26.31
C PHE A 359 -4.66 -19.41 -25.37
N ALA A 360 -5.37 -19.51 -24.23
CA ALA A 360 -5.47 -18.43 -23.26
C ALA A 360 -4.08 -18.05 -22.68
N PHE A 361 -3.21 -19.02 -22.43
CA PHE A 361 -1.83 -18.78 -22.02
C PHE A 361 -1.05 -18.01 -23.08
N ILE A 362 -1.09 -18.45 -24.34
CA ILE A 362 -0.41 -17.78 -25.45
C ILE A 362 -0.97 -16.36 -25.64
N TRP A 363 -2.30 -16.21 -25.60
CA TRP A 363 -2.98 -14.92 -25.71
C TRP A 363 -2.52 -13.93 -24.65
N THR A 364 -2.49 -14.36 -23.38
CA THR A 364 -2.05 -13.52 -22.28
C THR A 364 -0.58 -13.14 -22.38
N ARG A 365 0.28 -14.03 -22.88
CA ARG A 365 1.71 -13.73 -23.14
C ARG A 365 1.89 -12.70 -24.26
N ILE A 366 1.06 -12.74 -25.29
CA ILE A 366 1.13 -11.79 -26.42
C ILE A 366 0.54 -10.43 -26.03
N THR A 367 -0.60 -10.41 -25.34
CA THR A 367 -1.33 -9.17 -25.07
C THR A 367 -0.79 -8.43 -23.83
N ARG A 368 -0.13 -9.13 -22.90
CA ARG A 368 0.38 -8.55 -21.65
C ARG A 368 1.86 -8.85 -21.38
N PRO A 369 2.79 -8.65 -22.34
CA PRO A 369 4.20 -8.97 -22.12
C PRO A 369 4.87 -8.09 -21.06
N PHE A 370 4.34 -6.88 -20.81
CA PHE A 370 4.89 -5.87 -19.89
C PHE A 370 3.83 -5.35 -18.91
N GLY A 371 2.93 -6.21 -18.45
CA GLY A 371 1.77 -5.79 -17.64
C GLY A 371 2.14 -5.01 -16.39
N ALA A 372 3.15 -5.46 -15.64
CA ALA A 372 3.59 -4.82 -14.40
C ALA A 372 4.25 -3.45 -14.66
N GLU A 373 5.09 -3.32 -15.69
CA GLU A 373 5.78 -2.06 -16.03
C GLU A 373 4.80 -1.00 -16.55
N LEU A 374 3.90 -1.41 -17.44
CA LEU A 374 2.87 -0.50 -17.95
C LEU A 374 1.92 -0.05 -16.84
N ALA A 375 1.53 -0.97 -15.94
CA ALA A 375 0.71 -0.65 -14.79
C ALA A 375 1.43 0.32 -13.84
N ALA A 376 2.71 0.07 -13.52
CA ALA A 376 3.52 0.94 -12.69
C ALA A 376 3.68 2.33 -13.33
N GLY A 377 3.99 2.41 -14.63
CA GLY A 377 4.12 3.69 -15.34
C GLY A 377 2.81 4.48 -15.41
N ARG A 378 1.66 3.82 -15.49
CA ARG A 378 0.34 4.48 -15.44
C ARG A 378 0.01 4.98 -14.05
N LEU A 379 0.26 4.15 -13.02
CA LEU A 379 0.04 4.54 -11.63
C LEU A 379 0.93 5.72 -11.23
N THR A 380 2.19 5.73 -11.67
CA THR A 380 3.12 6.85 -11.45
C THR A 380 2.60 8.14 -12.08
N ARG A 381 2.17 8.10 -13.34
CA ARG A 381 1.59 9.29 -14.01
C ARG A 381 0.30 9.77 -13.34
N SER A 382 -0.53 8.83 -12.87
CA SER A 382 -1.73 9.15 -12.12
C SER A 382 -1.39 9.74 -10.73
N ALA A 383 -0.29 9.31 -10.10
CA ALA A 383 0.22 9.93 -8.87
C ALA A 383 0.69 11.37 -9.12
N TRP A 384 1.38 11.64 -10.22
CA TRP A 384 1.76 13.02 -10.60
C TRP A 384 0.53 13.91 -10.87
N ALA A 385 -0.52 13.36 -11.49
CA ALA A 385 -1.77 14.09 -11.67
C ALA A 385 -2.42 14.47 -10.32
N ASP A 386 -2.36 13.59 -9.32
CA ASP A 386 -2.83 13.93 -7.97
C ASP A 386 -1.97 15.03 -7.31
N VAL A 387 -0.65 15.05 -7.54
CA VAL A 387 0.20 16.15 -7.08
C VAL A 387 -0.24 17.47 -7.71
N VAL A 388 -0.50 17.49 -9.01
CA VAL A 388 -1.02 18.67 -9.74
C VAL A 388 -2.34 19.14 -9.12
N VAL A 389 -3.29 18.23 -8.87
CA VAL A 389 -4.56 18.55 -8.21
C VAL A 389 -4.34 19.07 -6.79
N SER A 390 -3.44 18.45 -6.03
CA SER A 390 -3.11 18.86 -4.66
C SER A 390 -2.48 20.24 -4.60
N ALA A 391 -1.69 20.60 -5.59
CA ALA A 391 -1.05 21.92 -5.71
C ALA A 391 -1.92 22.99 -6.42
N SER A 392 -3.08 22.62 -7.00
CA SER A 392 -3.96 23.57 -7.67
C SER A 392 -4.69 24.46 -6.66
N THR A 393 -5.05 25.69 -7.06
CA THR A 393 -5.83 26.62 -6.22
C THR A 393 -7.33 26.37 -6.25
N ALA A 394 -7.81 25.52 -7.17
CA ALA A 394 -9.22 25.15 -7.29
C ALA A 394 -9.74 24.50 -5.99
N ALA A 395 -11.01 24.75 -5.66
CA ALA A 395 -11.61 24.14 -4.48
C ALA A 395 -11.60 22.61 -4.63
N ILE A 396 -11.00 21.91 -3.68
CA ILE A 396 -11.14 20.46 -3.56
C ILE A 396 -12.31 20.22 -2.63
N GLU A 397 -13.39 19.65 -3.17
CA GLU A 397 -14.61 19.41 -2.40
C GLU A 397 -14.36 18.47 -1.23
N ASP A 398 -13.47 17.46 -1.40
CA ASP A 398 -13.11 16.56 -0.31
C ASP A 398 -11.61 16.17 -0.31
N GLN A 399 -10.83 16.91 0.50
CA GLN A 399 -9.40 16.64 0.68
C GLN A 399 -9.13 15.27 1.31
N ARG A 400 -10.06 14.75 2.13
CA ARG A 400 -9.89 13.44 2.78
C ARG A 400 -10.01 12.31 1.76
N ASN A 401 -10.97 12.40 0.86
CA ASN A 401 -11.16 11.43 -0.20
C ASN A 401 -10.00 11.44 -1.19
N LEU A 402 -9.50 12.62 -1.57
CA LEU A 402 -8.28 12.72 -2.38
C LEU A 402 -7.10 12.05 -1.69
N TYR A 403 -6.88 12.32 -0.39
CA TYR A 403 -5.83 11.68 0.40
C TYR A 403 -5.97 10.16 0.43
N SER A 404 -7.19 9.65 0.71
CA SER A 404 -7.47 8.22 0.75
C SER A 404 -7.16 7.53 -0.57
N ARG A 405 -7.57 8.14 -1.68
CA ARG A 405 -7.30 7.65 -3.05
C ARG A 405 -5.80 7.63 -3.38
N MET A 406 -5.06 8.68 -2.99
CA MET A 406 -3.62 8.76 -3.18
C MET A 406 -2.87 7.70 -2.38
N LEU A 407 -3.30 7.48 -1.14
CA LEU A 407 -2.71 6.48 -0.25
C LEU A 407 -2.97 5.06 -0.77
N ASP A 408 -4.20 4.77 -1.19
CA ASP A 408 -4.56 3.49 -1.79
C ASP A 408 -3.74 3.21 -3.06
N ARG A 409 -3.57 4.22 -3.93
CA ARG A 409 -2.71 4.11 -5.11
C ARG A 409 -1.25 3.82 -4.75
N LEU A 410 -0.71 4.49 -3.73
CA LEU A 410 0.65 4.22 -3.26
C LEU A 410 0.81 2.77 -2.81
N MET A 411 -0.17 2.24 -2.05
CA MET A 411 -0.14 0.85 -1.60
C MET A 411 -0.24 -0.15 -2.75
N GLN A 412 -0.97 0.18 -3.82
CA GLN A 412 -1.04 -0.65 -5.04
C GLN A 412 0.23 -0.58 -5.89
N LEU A 413 0.94 0.56 -5.87
CA LEU A 413 2.14 0.79 -6.67
C LEU A 413 3.37 0.03 -6.13
N LEU A 414 3.50 -0.05 -4.79
CA LEU A 414 4.68 -0.62 -4.14
C LEU A 414 5.00 -2.08 -4.54
N PRO A 415 4.03 -3.02 -4.56
CA PRO A 415 4.29 -4.39 -4.99
C PRO A 415 4.68 -4.49 -6.47
N ARG A 416 4.13 -3.59 -7.33
CA ARG A 416 4.39 -3.60 -8.78
C ARG A 416 5.79 -3.13 -9.13
N HIS A 417 6.33 -2.17 -8.38
CA HIS A 417 7.74 -1.77 -8.55
C HIS A 417 8.73 -2.88 -8.18
N ALA A 418 8.33 -3.81 -7.34
CA ALA A 418 9.14 -4.96 -7.00
C ALA A 418 9.25 -5.99 -8.12
N ALA A 419 8.19 -6.11 -8.89
CA ALA A 419 8.13 -7.05 -10.03
C ALA A 419 8.88 -6.51 -11.26
N SER A 420 9.20 -5.20 -11.30
CA SER A 420 10.00 -4.62 -12.38
C SER A 420 11.47 -4.61 -11.99
N ASP A 421 12.29 -5.29 -12.77
CA ASP A 421 13.73 -5.53 -12.56
C ASP A 421 14.60 -4.26 -12.78
N SER A 422 14.03 -3.06 -12.73
CA SER A 422 14.76 -1.84 -12.98
C SER A 422 15.59 -1.43 -11.75
N ASN A 423 16.91 -1.37 -11.93
CA ASN A 423 17.94 -0.94 -10.97
C ASN A 423 17.77 0.51 -10.44
N ARG A 424 16.74 1.24 -10.85
CA ARG A 424 16.35 2.53 -10.29
C ARG A 424 15.36 2.27 -9.17
N HIS A 425 15.51 2.93 -8.02
CA HIS A 425 14.67 2.76 -6.83
C HIS A 425 13.31 3.51 -6.95
N PRO A 426 12.41 3.10 -7.86
CA PRO A 426 11.19 3.83 -8.16
C PRO A 426 10.21 3.86 -6.98
N ALA A 427 10.30 2.89 -6.06
CA ALA A 427 9.49 2.88 -4.85
C ALA A 427 9.79 4.09 -3.93
N ILE A 428 11.07 4.48 -3.79
CA ILE A 428 11.47 5.64 -2.97
C ILE A 428 10.95 6.92 -3.61
N GLU A 429 11.02 7.05 -4.92
CA GLU A 429 10.49 8.21 -5.66
C GLU A 429 8.96 8.33 -5.50
N SER A 430 8.24 7.22 -5.53
CA SER A 430 6.78 7.21 -5.31
C SER A 430 6.38 7.70 -3.92
N PHE A 431 7.15 7.36 -2.87
CA PHE A 431 6.96 7.93 -1.54
C PHE A 431 7.24 9.42 -1.50
N ARG A 432 8.25 9.90 -2.23
CA ARG A 432 8.57 11.33 -2.32
C ARG A 432 7.45 12.10 -3.02
N ASP A 433 6.97 11.62 -4.15
CA ASP A 433 5.86 12.24 -4.88
C ASP A 433 4.59 12.30 -4.03
N PHE A 434 4.28 11.21 -3.32
CA PHE A 434 3.19 11.19 -2.37
C PHE A 434 3.37 12.24 -1.25
N ARG A 435 4.59 12.39 -0.69
CA ARG A 435 4.87 13.42 0.33
C ARG A 435 4.77 14.83 -0.21
N VAL A 436 5.18 15.08 -1.47
CA VAL A 436 4.96 16.38 -2.13
C VAL A 436 3.48 16.71 -2.19
N ALA A 437 2.64 15.76 -2.63
CA ALA A 437 1.19 15.96 -2.67
C ALA A 437 0.60 16.23 -1.27
N LEU A 438 1.06 15.51 -0.24
CA LEU A 438 0.61 15.74 1.14
C LEU A 438 1.00 17.12 1.66
N ASN A 439 2.25 17.52 1.45
CA ASN A 439 2.72 18.82 1.88
C ASN A 439 1.99 19.94 1.13
N ALA A 440 1.65 19.74 -0.17
CA ALA A 440 0.83 20.68 -0.92
C ALA A 440 -0.59 20.82 -0.33
N LEU A 441 -1.22 19.71 0.08
CA LEU A 441 -2.52 19.75 0.76
C LEU A 441 -2.44 20.45 2.12
N ASP A 442 -1.38 20.20 2.90
CA ASP A 442 -1.16 20.88 4.18
C ASP A 442 -0.94 22.38 3.98
N LEU A 443 -0.15 22.81 2.98
CA LEU A 443 0.05 24.22 2.63
C LEU A 443 -1.26 24.90 2.22
N ARG A 444 -2.07 24.25 1.40
CA ARG A 444 -3.39 24.79 1.02
C ARG A 444 -4.33 24.96 2.21
N ARG A 445 -4.27 24.04 3.16
CA ARG A 445 -5.09 24.11 4.37
C ARG A 445 -4.64 25.25 5.27
N THR A 446 -3.34 25.38 5.51
CA THR A 446 -2.77 26.41 6.37
C THR A 446 -2.86 27.78 5.73
N ARG A 447 -2.69 27.90 4.40
CA ARG A 447 -2.78 29.15 3.62
C ARG A 447 -3.97 30.03 4.02
N ARG A 448 -5.17 29.45 4.16
CA ARG A 448 -6.40 30.18 4.51
C ARG A 448 -6.38 30.83 5.91
N LYS A 449 -5.40 30.47 6.73
CA LYS A 449 -5.24 30.95 8.11
C LYS A 449 -4.06 31.89 8.29
N LEU A 450 -3.30 32.14 7.23
CA LEU A 450 -2.11 32.99 7.21
C LEU A 450 -2.43 34.40 6.72
N THR A 451 -1.48 35.33 6.94
CA THR A 451 -1.53 36.70 6.44
C THR A 451 -1.38 36.73 4.92
N TYR A 452 -1.87 37.80 4.28
CA TYR A 452 -1.89 37.94 2.81
C TYR A 452 -0.50 37.76 2.17
N ASP A 453 0.54 38.33 2.77
CA ASP A 453 1.92 38.22 2.27
C ASP A 453 2.42 36.77 2.20
N LEU A 454 2.14 36.00 3.26
CA LEU A 454 2.49 34.56 3.31
C LEU A 454 1.62 33.72 2.35
N GLN A 455 0.38 34.15 2.10
CA GLN A 455 -0.49 33.46 1.13
C GLN A 455 0.11 33.52 -0.28
N GLY A 456 0.66 34.71 -0.69
CA GLY A 456 1.31 34.88 -1.98
C GLY A 456 2.51 33.95 -2.16
N SER A 457 3.40 33.91 -1.16
CA SER A 457 4.59 33.04 -1.22
C SER A 457 4.24 31.56 -1.27
N ILE A 458 3.17 31.13 -0.58
CA ILE A 458 2.69 29.76 -0.66
C ILE A 458 2.09 29.46 -2.03
N ASP A 459 1.34 30.40 -2.62
CA ASP A 459 0.78 30.26 -3.96
C ASP A 459 1.88 30.10 -5.02
N ASP A 460 2.99 30.86 -4.90
CA ASP A 460 4.15 30.72 -5.79
C ASP A 460 4.80 29.36 -5.69
N VAL A 461 4.98 28.84 -4.47
CA VAL A 461 5.49 27.48 -4.26
C VAL A 461 4.56 26.42 -4.87
N LEU A 462 3.26 26.53 -4.63
CA LEU A 462 2.27 25.58 -5.17
C LEU A 462 2.20 25.66 -6.71
N ALA A 463 2.29 26.85 -7.29
CA ALA A 463 2.33 27.05 -8.74
C ALA A 463 3.59 26.41 -9.36
N GLY A 464 4.76 26.59 -8.75
CA GLY A 464 6.00 25.98 -9.20
C GLY A 464 5.96 24.43 -9.14
N VAL A 465 5.43 23.87 -8.05
CA VAL A 465 5.23 22.41 -7.91
C VAL A 465 4.27 21.89 -8.99
N ARG A 466 3.15 22.57 -9.19
CA ARG A 466 2.18 22.20 -10.23
C ARG A 466 2.82 22.19 -11.61
N GLN A 467 3.50 23.26 -11.99
CA GLN A 467 4.16 23.38 -13.28
C GLN A 467 5.20 22.27 -13.52
N TYR A 468 6.00 21.94 -12.49
CA TYR A 468 6.97 20.86 -12.56
C TYR A 468 6.33 19.50 -12.87
N PHE A 469 5.27 19.13 -12.14
CA PHE A 469 4.61 17.84 -12.36
C PHE A 469 3.78 17.81 -13.66
N GLU A 470 3.22 18.93 -14.12
CA GLU A 470 2.62 19.05 -15.45
C GLU A 470 3.65 18.75 -16.56
N GLN A 471 4.88 19.22 -16.41
CA GLN A 471 5.98 18.91 -17.36
C GLN A 471 6.37 17.43 -17.31
N CYS A 472 6.45 16.82 -16.12
CA CYS A 472 6.69 15.38 -15.99
C CYS A 472 5.61 14.54 -16.67
N ILE A 473 4.34 14.91 -16.54
CA ILE A 473 3.21 14.26 -17.19
C ILE A 473 3.30 14.41 -18.72
N ALA A 474 3.56 15.62 -19.22
CA ALA A 474 3.65 15.90 -20.65
C ALA A 474 4.79 15.12 -21.33
N ARG A 475 5.95 15.04 -20.68
CA ARG A 475 7.12 14.30 -21.18
C ARG A 475 7.08 12.79 -20.88
N ARG A 476 6.12 12.34 -20.08
CA ARG A 476 5.97 10.95 -19.61
C ARG A 476 7.21 10.42 -18.86
N GLU A 477 8.04 11.30 -18.36
CA GLU A 477 9.28 11.01 -17.67
C GLU A 477 9.53 12.03 -16.57
N ARG A 478 10.16 11.60 -15.46
CA ARG A 478 10.55 12.50 -14.39
C ARG A 478 11.63 13.46 -14.88
N GLN A 479 11.38 14.74 -14.75
CA GLN A 479 12.30 15.78 -15.13
C GLN A 479 13.21 16.15 -13.95
N PRO A 480 14.42 16.72 -14.19
CA PRO A 480 15.18 17.35 -13.13
C PRO A 480 14.38 18.52 -12.54
N VAL A 481 14.41 18.64 -11.22
CA VAL A 481 13.67 19.71 -10.53
C VAL A 481 14.38 21.05 -10.79
N PRO A 482 13.65 22.10 -11.22
CA PRO A 482 14.23 23.41 -11.51
C PRO A 482 14.86 24.06 -10.26
N ALA A 483 16.05 24.65 -10.37
CA ALA A 483 16.71 25.36 -9.27
C ALA A 483 15.85 26.55 -8.75
N ALA A 484 15.13 27.24 -9.63
CA ALA A 484 14.22 28.30 -9.26
C ALA A 484 13.12 27.86 -8.27
N LEU A 485 12.70 26.57 -8.33
CA LEU A 485 11.71 26.04 -7.38
C LEU A 485 12.33 25.88 -5.97
N ILE A 486 13.63 25.54 -5.87
CA ILE A 486 14.33 25.54 -4.58
C ILE A 486 14.31 26.93 -3.97
N GLU A 487 14.73 27.93 -4.76
CA GLU A 487 14.81 29.32 -4.31
C GLU A 487 13.46 29.84 -3.83
N THR A 488 12.37 29.50 -4.56
CA THR A 488 11.00 29.86 -4.16
C THR A 488 10.60 29.22 -2.84
N ILE A 489 10.94 27.92 -2.63
CA ILE A 489 10.63 27.22 -1.37
C ILE A 489 11.47 27.81 -0.23
N ASP A 490 12.78 28.05 -0.44
CA ASP A 490 13.67 28.60 0.58
C ASP A 490 13.29 30.03 0.98
N ALA A 491 12.85 30.86 0.03
CA ALA A 491 12.28 32.18 0.30
C ALA A 491 11.00 32.11 1.16
N ALA A 492 10.10 31.18 0.84
CA ALA A 492 8.89 30.97 1.63
C ALA A 492 9.22 30.48 3.06
N VAL A 493 10.19 29.58 3.22
CA VAL A 493 10.68 29.12 4.54
C VAL A 493 11.21 30.30 5.33
N ALA A 494 12.05 31.15 4.74
CA ALA A 494 12.61 32.35 5.40
C ALA A 494 11.51 33.34 5.85
N GLN A 495 10.51 33.58 5.03
CA GLN A 495 9.39 34.45 5.39
C GLN A 495 8.55 33.90 6.55
N VAL A 496 8.23 32.59 6.51
CA VAL A 496 7.46 31.93 7.59
C VAL A 496 8.23 31.94 8.91
N THR A 497 9.56 31.69 8.88
CA THR A 497 10.39 31.71 10.09
C THR A 497 10.55 33.11 10.67
N THR A 498 10.76 34.14 9.83
CA THR A 498 10.81 35.55 10.26
C THR A 498 9.51 35.96 10.94
N ARG A 499 8.37 35.58 10.37
CA ARG A 499 7.05 35.88 10.95
C ARG A 499 6.82 35.16 12.28
N ASN A 500 7.28 33.90 12.38
CA ASN A 500 7.18 33.13 13.63
C ASN A 500 7.99 33.79 14.77
N ILE A 501 9.19 34.27 14.48
CA ILE A 501 10.04 35.01 15.44
C ILE A 501 9.35 36.30 15.87
N ALA A 502 8.87 37.11 14.95
CA ALA A 502 8.18 38.37 15.23
C ALA A 502 6.95 38.17 16.13
N GLN A 503 6.18 37.11 15.92
CA GLN A 503 5.03 36.78 16.75
C GLN A 503 5.44 36.38 18.19
N THR A 504 6.52 35.61 18.34
CA THR A 504 7.01 35.20 19.66
C THR A 504 7.58 36.37 20.45
N GLN A 505 8.23 37.34 19.79
CA GLN A 505 8.81 38.53 20.44
C GLN A 505 7.74 39.59 20.76
N GLY A 506 6.73 39.77 19.90
CA GLY A 506 5.62 40.71 20.12
C GLY A 506 4.68 40.30 21.27
N GLY A 507 4.67 39.03 21.65
CA GLY A 507 3.90 38.54 22.82
C GLY A 507 4.61 38.75 24.17
N ALA A 508 5.88 39.15 24.19
CA ALA A 508 6.69 39.25 25.42
C ALA A 508 6.85 40.67 25.98
N GLN A 509 6.27 41.71 25.37
CA GLN A 509 6.31 43.09 25.92
C GLN A 509 4.92 43.60 26.33
N PRO A 510 4.54 43.47 27.60
CA PRO A 510 3.44 44.28 28.17
C PRO A 510 4.01 45.67 28.51
N GLY A 511 3.88 46.66 27.67
CA GLY A 511 4.21 47.99 28.11
C GLY A 511 4.52 49.12 27.13
N GLN A 512 4.48 48.93 25.81
CA GLN A 512 4.61 50.07 24.88
C GLN A 512 3.66 49.88 23.68
N ALA A 513 2.40 50.22 23.91
CA ALA A 513 1.42 50.41 22.84
C ALA A 513 1.35 51.89 22.51
N GLU A 514 1.78 52.31 21.32
CA GLU A 514 1.37 53.59 20.77
C GLU A 514 -0.16 53.59 20.53
N PRO A 515 -0.87 54.70 20.85
CA PRO A 515 -2.32 54.78 20.71
C PRO A 515 -2.65 54.94 19.21
N GLY A 516 -3.03 53.85 18.56
CA GLY A 516 -3.54 53.91 17.19
C GLY A 516 -3.48 52.66 16.31
N ALA A 517 -2.70 51.67 16.66
CA ALA A 517 -2.61 50.42 15.90
C ALA A 517 -2.48 49.23 16.84
N ALA A 518 -3.59 48.71 17.30
CA ALA A 518 -3.61 47.45 18.06
C ALA A 518 -3.16 46.30 17.18
N PRO A 519 -1.99 45.66 17.41
CA PRO A 519 -1.71 44.36 16.83
C PRO A 519 -2.72 43.37 17.42
N ALA A 520 -3.45 42.69 16.56
CA ALA A 520 -4.39 41.67 16.99
C ALA A 520 -3.71 40.69 17.95
N PRO A 521 -4.36 40.32 19.09
CA PRO A 521 -3.77 39.45 20.09
C PRO A 521 -3.36 38.12 19.44
N VAL A 522 -2.10 37.73 19.64
CA VAL A 522 -1.55 36.44 19.19
C VAL A 522 -2.35 35.34 19.85
N THR A 523 -3.26 34.74 19.11
CA THR A 523 -3.94 33.54 19.59
C THR A 523 -2.98 32.35 19.50
N PRO A 524 -2.96 31.43 20.48
CA PRO A 524 -2.16 30.19 20.42
C PRO A 524 -2.37 29.39 19.11
N HIS A 525 -3.44 29.69 18.40
CA HIS A 525 -3.77 29.13 17.09
C HIS A 525 -2.89 29.64 15.94
N GLY A 526 -2.39 30.89 16.00
CA GLY A 526 -1.57 31.47 14.94
C GLY A 526 -0.17 30.81 14.82
N GLU A 527 0.48 30.59 15.96
CA GLU A 527 1.79 29.89 16.01
C GLU A 527 1.70 28.46 15.48
N ARG A 528 0.62 27.77 15.78
CA ARG A 528 0.40 26.41 15.29
C ARG A 528 0.36 26.36 13.77
N TRP A 529 -0.36 27.27 13.10
CA TRP A 529 -0.48 27.29 11.65
C TRP A 529 0.86 27.65 10.96
N LEU A 530 1.64 28.55 11.54
CA LEU A 530 2.99 28.86 11.05
C LEU A 530 3.91 27.65 11.14
N ARG A 531 3.91 26.93 12.26
CA ARG A 531 4.70 25.71 12.41
C ARG A 531 4.27 24.60 11.44
N GLU A 532 2.97 24.37 11.29
CA GLU A 532 2.44 23.40 10.32
C GLU A 532 2.86 23.78 8.89
N THR A 533 2.83 25.05 8.53
CA THR A 533 3.31 25.57 7.24
C THR A 533 4.80 25.34 7.06
N LEU A 534 5.62 25.65 8.07
CA LEU A 534 7.05 25.42 8.04
C LEU A 534 7.38 23.93 7.83
N HIS A 535 6.71 23.04 8.57
CA HIS A 535 6.91 21.61 8.41
C HIS A 535 6.53 21.11 7.02
N ALA A 536 5.47 21.66 6.42
CA ALA A 536 5.06 21.31 5.07
C ALA A 536 6.08 21.81 4.00
N LEU A 537 6.59 23.04 4.14
CA LEU A 537 7.62 23.60 3.25
C LEU A 537 8.94 22.80 3.33
N VAL A 538 9.44 22.55 4.55
CA VAL A 538 10.64 21.74 4.78
C VAL A 538 10.47 20.33 4.22
N GLY A 539 9.32 19.69 4.49
CA GLY A 539 9.01 18.37 3.96
C GLY A 539 8.92 18.34 2.43
N MET A 540 8.40 19.40 1.81
CA MET A 540 8.34 19.56 0.35
C MET A 540 9.73 19.70 -0.24
N ARG A 541 10.56 20.56 0.33
CA ARG A 541 11.96 20.75 -0.09
C ARG A 541 12.73 19.43 -0.06
N LEU A 542 12.68 18.71 1.04
CA LEU A 542 13.35 17.41 1.18
C LEU A 542 12.83 16.34 0.21
N SER A 543 11.55 16.38 -0.12
CA SER A 543 10.96 15.42 -1.05
C SER A 543 11.31 15.68 -2.50
N LEU A 544 11.43 16.97 -2.89
CA LEU A 544 11.84 17.38 -4.23
C LEU A 544 13.36 17.31 -4.43
N PHE A 545 14.12 17.68 -3.39
CA PHE A 545 15.60 17.74 -3.40
C PHE A 545 16.15 16.85 -2.28
N PRO A 546 16.14 15.52 -2.48
CA PRO A 546 16.60 14.59 -1.47
C PRO A 546 18.10 14.75 -1.21
N PRO A 547 18.55 14.64 0.04
CA PRO A 547 19.96 14.56 0.35
C PRO A 547 20.54 13.32 -0.34
N HIS A 548 21.64 13.49 -1.09
CA HIS A 548 22.38 12.35 -1.61
C HIS A 548 23.05 11.64 -0.44
N PRO A 549 23.02 10.29 -0.37
CA PRO A 549 23.79 9.57 0.63
C PRO A 549 25.27 9.97 0.50
N ALA A 550 25.95 10.18 1.63
CA ALA A 550 27.36 10.54 1.64
C ALA A 550 28.16 9.50 0.83
N PRO A 551 29.15 9.91 -0.01
CA PRO A 551 30.01 8.98 -0.70
C PRO A 551 30.79 8.17 0.34
N GLY A 552 30.47 6.91 0.53
CA GLY A 552 31.08 6.02 1.54
C GLY A 552 30.12 5.02 2.21
N SER A 553 28.81 5.22 2.15
CA SER A 553 27.85 4.23 2.65
C SER A 553 27.51 3.19 1.56
N HIS A 554 28.30 2.12 1.51
CA HIS A 554 28.10 0.90 0.74
C HIS A 554 27.76 1.09 -0.75
N ALA A 555 28.78 1.38 -1.56
CA ALA A 555 28.79 0.91 -2.95
C ALA A 555 28.82 -0.65 -2.91
N PRO A 556 27.97 -1.34 -3.67
CA PRO A 556 28.14 -2.78 -3.83
C PRO A 556 29.52 -3.04 -4.43
N PRO A 557 30.22 -4.14 -4.06
CA PRO A 557 31.50 -4.49 -4.65
C PRO A 557 31.32 -4.56 -6.18
N GLN A 558 32.14 -3.80 -6.89
CA GLN A 558 32.23 -3.92 -8.35
C GLN A 558 32.62 -5.37 -8.65
N PRO A 559 32.01 -6.04 -9.64
CA PRO A 559 32.51 -7.33 -10.08
C PRO A 559 33.94 -7.14 -10.58
N GLU A 560 34.89 -7.80 -9.92
CA GLU A 560 36.25 -7.93 -10.40
C GLU A 560 36.20 -8.44 -11.85
N THR A 561 36.63 -7.61 -12.78
CA THR A 561 36.91 -8.03 -14.14
C THR A 561 38.04 -9.04 -14.06
N ALA A 562 37.70 -10.34 -14.14
CA ALA A 562 38.66 -11.40 -14.35
C ALA A 562 39.34 -11.17 -15.70
N ALA A 563 40.66 -10.96 -15.64
CA ALA A 563 41.56 -10.97 -16.78
C ALA A 563 41.73 -12.38 -17.35
#